data_2322fc176a1b18ffbbda9f67234ffd3a
#
_entry.id   2322fc176a1b18ffbbda9f67234ffd3a
#
_cell.length_a   1.000
_cell.length_b   1.000
_cell.length_c   1.000
_cell.angle_alpha   90.00
_cell.angle_beta   90.00
_cell.angle_gamma   90.00
#
_symmetry.space_group_name_H-M   'P 1'
#
loop_
_entity.id
_entity.type
_entity.pdbx_description
1 polymer ?
#
loop_
_entity_poly.entity_id
_entity_poly.type
_entity_poly.pdbx_seq_one_letter_code
_entity_poly.pdbx_strand_id
1 'polypeptide(L)'
;MVSLLGKNGAGKSTLFLHFNGIYEPTKGEILVDGEPIDYSKKGLMKVRQKVGIVFQNPDDQLFAPTVEEDVAFGPLNLGYSQEETQEIVTKCLKKVGMSGFERKAPHHLSGGQKKRVAIAGILAMNPDLMVLDEPTSGLDPKGASKILQLLYDLNNEGMTIIISTHDVDLVPVYSNKVFIISNGVILKSGTPKEVFEDVDLIRKANLRLPRMAHLAEILEKEDSINFNSDYPLTISEARERFLEFLLNEKK
;
A
#
# COMPACT_ATOMS: atom_id res chain seq x y z
N MET A 1 0.96 -5.43 -7.30
CA MET A 1 0.68 -4.39 -6.30
C MET A 1 0.52 -3.02 -6.98
N VAL A 2 -0.36 -2.16 -6.47
CA VAL A 2 -0.69 -0.83 -7.03
C VAL A 2 -0.33 0.25 -6.02
N SER A 3 0.27 1.35 -6.46
CA SER A 3 0.54 2.52 -5.60
C SER A 3 -0.29 3.73 -6.02
N LEU A 4 -0.86 4.41 -5.04
CA LEU A 4 -1.48 5.72 -5.17
C LEU A 4 -0.54 6.78 -4.58
N LEU A 5 0.12 7.54 -5.45
CA LEU A 5 1.03 8.63 -5.09
C LEU A 5 0.31 9.97 -5.02
N GLY A 6 0.64 10.77 -4.04
CA GLY A 6 0.14 12.13 -3.90
C GLY A 6 0.61 12.77 -2.60
N LYS A 7 0.71 14.09 -2.58
CA LYS A 7 1.03 14.84 -1.36
C LYS A 7 -0.04 14.63 -0.28
N ASN A 8 0.28 15.01 0.96
CA ASN A 8 -0.72 15.06 2.03
C ASN A 8 -1.86 16.01 1.65
N GLY A 9 -3.10 15.58 1.89
CA GLY A 9 -4.31 16.32 1.49
C GLY A 9 -4.69 16.18 0.00
N ALA A 10 -4.03 15.34 -0.79
CA ALA A 10 -4.39 15.13 -2.20
C ALA A 10 -5.71 14.37 -2.42
N GLY A 11 -6.26 13.76 -1.35
CA GLY A 11 -7.50 12.99 -1.41
C GLY A 11 -7.32 11.46 -1.37
N LYS A 12 -6.11 10.94 -1.10
CA LYS A 12 -5.81 9.50 -1.07
C LYS A 12 -6.72 8.73 -0.10
N SER A 13 -6.71 9.11 1.18
CA SER A 13 -7.53 8.46 2.22
C SER A 13 -9.02 8.58 1.93
N THR A 14 -9.47 9.74 1.44
CA THR A 14 -10.86 9.95 1.04
C THR A 14 -11.26 8.99 -0.09
N LEU A 15 -10.42 8.85 -1.11
CA LEU A 15 -10.66 7.90 -2.21
C LEU A 15 -10.75 6.46 -1.67
N PHE A 16 -9.85 6.06 -0.76
CA PHE A 16 -9.85 4.72 -0.18
C PHE A 16 -11.13 4.41 0.60
N LEU A 17 -11.66 5.38 1.34
CA LEU A 17 -12.91 5.21 2.09
C LEU A 17 -14.15 5.02 1.20
N HIS A 18 -14.08 5.35 -0.07
CA HIS A 18 -15.12 5.04 -1.05
C HIS A 18 -15.07 3.57 -1.53
N PHE A 19 -13.88 2.94 -1.53
CA PHE A 19 -13.71 1.60 -2.11
C PHE A 19 -14.47 0.50 -1.36
N ASN A 20 -14.72 0.66 -0.06
CA ASN A 20 -15.50 -0.30 0.72
C ASN A 20 -16.81 0.29 1.28
N GLY A 21 -17.27 1.40 0.70
CA GLY A 21 -18.55 2.02 1.05
C GLY A 21 -18.60 2.65 2.43
N ILE A 22 -17.45 3.10 3.01
CA ILE A 22 -17.47 3.98 4.19
C ILE A 22 -18.01 5.35 3.79
N TYR A 23 -17.61 5.84 2.61
CA TYR A 23 -18.20 7.02 2.01
C TYR A 23 -18.98 6.67 0.73
N GLU A 24 -20.14 7.28 0.58
CA GLU A 24 -20.94 7.25 -0.64
C GLU A 24 -20.56 8.45 -1.52
N PRO A 25 -20.29 8.28 -2.83
CA PRO A 25 -19.96 9.41 -3.71
C PRO A 25 -21.17 10.31 -3.92
N THR A 26 -20.96 11.62 -3.87
CA THR A 26 -22.01 12.61 -4.16
C THR A 26 -22.44 12.58 -5.64
N LYS A 27 -21.53 12.19 -6.53
CA LYS A 27 -21.75 12.02 -7.97
C LYS A 27 -20.90 10.88 -8.50
N GLY A 28 -21.41 10.19 -9.55
CA GLY A 28 -20.76 9.02 -10.09
C GLY A 28 -21.04 7.76 -9.26
N GLU A 29 -20.31 6.70 -9.53
CA GLU A 29 -20.48 5.40 -8.88
C GLU A 29 -19.12 4.73 -8.64
N ILE A 30 -19.08 3.83 -7.68
CA ILE A 30 -17.94 2.96 -7.42
C ILE A 30 -18.33 1.55 -7.83
N LEU A 31 -17.51 0.93 -8.65
CA LEU A 31 -17.71 -0.45 -9.10
C LEU A 31 -16.72 -1.38 -8.39
N VAL A 32 -17.23 -2.49 -7.88
CA VAL A 32 -16.43 -3.60 -7.36
C VAL A 32 -16.78 -4.85 -8.19
N ASP A 33 -15.80 -5.43 -8.86
CA ASP A 33 -15.97 -6.51 -9.84
C ASP A 33 -16.98 -6.17 -10.96
N GLY A 34 -17.03 -4.90 -11.37
CA GLY A 34 -17.93 -4.40 -12.41
C GLY A 34 -19.36 -4.09 -11.96
N GLU A 35 -19.70 -4.34 -10.69
CA GLU A 35 -21.01 -4.06 -10.12
C GLU A 35 -20.97 -2.82 -9.21
N PRO A 36 -21.96 -1.90 -9.30
CA PRO A 36 -22.05 -0.75 -8.40
C PRO A 36 -22.18 -1.19 -6.95
N ILE A 37 -21.56 -0.43 -6.04
CA ILE A 37 -21.71 -0.67 -4.59
C ILE A 37 -23.17 -0.46 -4.20
N ASP A 38 -23.78 -1.50 -3.63
CA ASP A 38 -25.06 -1.42 -2.94
C ASP A 38 -24.83 -0.87 -1.51
N TYR A 39 -25.28 0.35 -1.25
CA TYR A 39 -25.14 1.01 0.07
C TYR A 39 -26.15 0.54 1.11
N SER A 40 -26.99 -0.46 0.81
CA SER A 40 -27.78 -1.15 1.84
C SER A 40 -26.87 -1.87 2.86
N LYS A 41 -27.38 -2.10 4.08
CA LYS A 41 -26.62 -2.84 5.11
C LYS A 41 -26.09 -4.18 4.60
N LYS A 42 -26.85 -4.92 3.79
CA LYS A 42 -26.46 -6.20 3.23
C LYS A 42 -25.40 -6.04 2.12
N GLY A 43 -25.54 -5.03 1.27
CA GLY A 43 -24.58 -4.71 0.22
C GLY A 43 -23.23 -4.28 0.80
N LEU A 44 -23.25 -3.40 1.80
CA LEU A 44 -22.03 -2.96 2.48
C LEU A 44 -21.27 -4.10 3.18
N MET A 45 -21.98 -5.08 3.76
CA MET A 45 -21.32 -6.28 4.31
C MET A 45 -20.56 -7.05 3.23
N LYS A 46 -21.19 -7.27 2.07
CA LYS A 46 -20.55 -7.97 0.95
C LYS A 46 -19.32 -7.25 0.43
N VAL A 47 -19.43 -5.93 0.22
CA VAL A 47 -18.31 -5.13 -0.26
C VAL A 47 -17.16 -5.12 0.74
N ARG A 48 -17.45 -4.95 2.04
CA ARG A 48 -16.43 -4.93 3.10
C ARG A 48 -15.74 -6.27 3.32
N GLN A 49 -16.39 -7.37 2.96
CA GLN A 49 -15.74 -8.68 2.92
C GLN A 49 -14.73 -8.75 1.77
N LYS A 50 -15.08 -8.23 0.58
CA LYS A 50 -14.20 -8.26 -0.60
C LYS A 50 -13.07 -7.25 -0.53
N VAL A 51 -13.34 -6.05 0.03
CA VAL A 51 -12.41 -4.92 0.06
C VAL A 51 -12.09 -4.55 1.51
N GLY A 52 -10.95 -5.02 1.98
CA GLY A 52 -10.44 -4.69 3.31
C GLY A 52 -9.63 -3.38 3.29
N ILE A 53 -9.80 -2.53 4.31
CA ILE A 53 -9.01 -1.30 4.48
C ILE A 53 -8.20 -1.37 5.76
N VAL A 54 -6.91 -1.02 5.65
CA VAL A 54 -6.02 -0.81 6.78
C VAL A 54 -5.74 0.70 6.87
N PHE A 55 -6.11 1.30 8.00
CA PHE A 55 -5.95 2.74 8.23
C PHE A 55 -4.50 3.14 8.49
N GLN A 56 -4.18 4.39 8.22
CA GLN A 56 -2.85 4.96 8.44
C GLN A 56 -2.41 4.81 9.90
N ASN A 57 -3.27 5.17 10.84
CA ASN A 57 -3.04 4.99 12.27
C ASN A 57 -3.75 3.72 12.76
N PRO A 58 -3.03 2.68 13.19
CA PRO A 58 -3.66 1.45 13.67
C PRO A 58 -4.49 1.63 14.95
N ASP A 59 -4.25 2.69 15.74
CA ASP A 59 -5.06 2.97 16.93
C ASP A 59 -6.51 3.40 16.59
N ASP A 60 -6.77 3.83 15.35
CA ASP A 60 -8.11 4.12 14.87
C ASP A 60 -8.88 2.85 14.43
N GLN A 61 -8.17 1.71 14.37
CA GLN A 61 -8.71 0.44 13.89
C GLN A 61 -8.77 -0.64 14.97
N LEU A 62 -7.78 -0.67 15.88
CA LEU A 62 -7.69 -1.68 16.95
C LEU A 62 -8.46 -1.19 18.18
N PHE A 63 -9.44 -1.97 18.62
CA PHE A 63 -10.37 -1.57 19.69
C PHE A 63 -10.67 -2.66 20.72
N ALA A 64 -10.34 -3.93 20.43
CA ALA A 64 -10.64 -5.03 21.33
C ALA A 64 -9.67 -5.10 22.52
N PRO A 65 -10.05 -5.75 23.64
CA PRO A 65 -9.19 -5.93 24.79
C PRO A 65 -7.91 -6.70 24.51
N THR A 66 -7.96 -7.68 23.60
CA THR A 66 -6.83 -8.52 23.21
C THR A 66 -6.64 -8.58 21.70
N VAL A 67 -5.43 -8.94 21.27
CA VAL A 67 -5.07 -9.13 19.86
C VAL A 67 -5.94 -10.19 19.19
N GLU A 68 -6.17 -11.33 19.87
CA GLU A 68 -6.98 -12.40 19.32
C GLU A 68 -8.44 -11.99 19.13
N GLU A 69 -9.01 -11.25 20.07
CA GLU A 69 -10.37 -10.73 19.96
C GLU A 69 -10.51 -9.69 18.85
N ASP A 70 -9.49 -8.88 18.63
CA ASP A 70 -9.49 -7.89 17.55
C ASP A 70 -9.47 -8.57 16.18
N VAL A 71 -8.62 -9.57 15.99
CA VAL A 71 -8.54 -10.34 14.74
C VAL A 71 -9.79 -11.22 14.54
N ALA A 72 -10.41 -11.72 15.61
CA ALA A 72 -11.62 -12.53 15.59
C ALA A 72 -12.88 -11.74 15.18
N PHE A 73 -12.86 -10.42 15.35
CA PHE A 73 -14.03 -9.57 15.16
C PHE A 73 -14.65 -9.70 13.75
N GLY A 74 -13.81 -9.68 12.72
CA GLY A 74 -14.25 -9.83 11.33
C GLY A 74 -14.94 -11.17 11.06
N PRO A 75 -14.29 -12.31 11.28
CA PRO A 75 -14.86 -13.63 11.09
C PRO A 75 -16.17 -13.86 11.87
N LEU A 76 -16.23 -13.46 13.14
CA LEU A 76 -17.44 -13.59 13.95
C LEU A 76 -18.62 -12.80 13.35
N ASN A 77 -18.38 -11.58 12.85
CA ASN A 77 -19.41 -10.78 12.17
C ASN A 77 -19.83 -11.36 10.82
N LEU A 78 -18.99 -12.15 10.18
CA LEU A 78 -19.29 -12.89 8.96
C LEU A 78 -20.05 -14.21 9.24
N GLY A 79 -20.22 -14.58 10.52
CA GLY A 79 -21.00 -15.74 10.95
C GLY A 79 -20.21 -17.04 11.06
N TYR A 80 -18.87 -16.99 11.08
CA TYR A 80 -18.05 -18.16 11.36
C TYR A 80 -18.26 -18.63 12.81
N SER A 81 -18.18 -19.93 13.04
CA SER A 81 -18.20 -20.51 14.39
C SER A 81 -16.97 -20.07 15.22
N GLN A 82 -17.01 -20.24 16.54
CA GLN A 82 -15.87 -19.93 17.39
C GLN A 82 -14.63 -20.79 17.06
N GLU A 83 -14.85 -22.05 16.72
CA GLU A 83 -13.76 -22.98 16.35
C GLU A 83 -13.09 -22.57 15.05
N GLU A 84 -13.88 -22.30 13.99
CA GLU A 84 -13.38 -21.79 12.70
C GLU A 84 -12.66 -20.45 12.89
N THR A 85 -13.25 -19.55 13.68
CA THR A 85 -12.65 -18.24 13.98
C THR A 85 -11.29 -18.40 14.66
N GLN A 86 -11.14 -19.29 15.64
CA GLN A 86 -9.88 -19.51 16.33
C GLN A 86 -8.79 -20.05 15.41
N GLU A 87 -9.13 -20.91 14.46
CA GLU A 87 -8.21 -21.39 13.43
C GLU A 87 -7.77 -20.27 12.51
N ILE A 88 -8.72 -19.43 12.04
CA ILE A 88 -8.45 -18.25 11.19
C ILE A 88 -7.52 -17.27 11.91
N VAL A 89 -7.82 -16.93 13.17
CA VAL A 89 -7.01 -16.03 14.00
C VAL A 89 -5.58 -16.54 14.12
N THR A 90 -5.42 -17.81 14.48
CA THR A 90 -4.10 -18.44 14.64
C THR A 90 -3.29 -18.37 13.34
N LYS A 91 -3.93 -18.69 12.21
CA LYS A 91 -3.32 -18.65 10.87
C LYS A 91 -2.91 -17.23 10.48
N CYS A 92 -3.79 -16.24 10.69
CA CYS A 92 -3.53 -14.85 10.34
C CYS A 92 -2.43 -14.24 11.23
N LEU A 93 -2.45 -14.47 12.54
CA LEU A 93 -1.40 -13.99 13.45
C LEU A 93 -0.04 -14.60 13.11
N LYS A 94 -0.01 -15.90 12.77
CA LYS A 94 1.22 -16.54 12.29
C LYS A 94 1.73 -15.88 11.01
N LYS A 95 0.85 -15.61 10.05
CA LYS A 95 1.20 -15.00 8.75
C LYS A 95 1.82 -13.61 8.89
N VAL A 96 1.30 -12.80 9.81
CA VAL A 96 1.86 -11.46 10.08
C VAL A 96 3.00 -11.46 11.11
N GLY A 97 3.45 -12.64 11.59
CA GLY A 97 4.53 -12.78 12.57
C GLY A 97 4.18 -12.24 13.95
N MET A 98 2.92 -12.47 14.38
CA MET A 98 2.39 -12.04 15.68
C MET A 98 1.98 -13.22 16.58
N SER A 99 2.43 -14.45 16.29
CA SER A 99 2.25 -15.59 17.19
C SER A 99 2.88 -15.31 18.56
N GLY A 100 2.19 -15.70 19.64
CA GLY A 100 2.58 -15.43 21.02
C GLY A 100 2.14 -14.07 21.55
N PHE A 101 1.38 -13.30 20.77
CA PHE A 101 0.83 -11.99 21.16
C PHE A 101 -0.70 -12.04 21.36
N GLU A 102 -1.33 -13.18 21.22
CA GLU A 102 -2.78 -13.40 21.19
C GLU A 102 -3.50 -12.71 22.35
N ARG A 103 -2.99 -12.93 23.57
CA ARG A 103 -3.58 -12.39 24.81
C ARG A 103 -3.09 -11.01 25.22
N LYS A 104 -2.22 -10.38 24.41
CA LYS A 104 -1.74 -9.03 24.71
C LYS A 104 -2.79 -7.99 24.32
N ALA A 105 -2.89 -6.94 25.11
CA ALA A 105 -3.71 -5.79 24.75
C ALA A 105 -3.03 -4.98 23.64
N PRO A 106 -3.76 -4.52 22.61
CA PRO A 106 -3.19 -3.76 21.49
C PRO A 106 -2.37 -2.54 21.92
N HIS A 107 -2.76 -1.86 22.98
CA HIS A 107 -2.04 -0.67 23.47
C HIS A 107 -0.65 -0.97 24.06
N HIS A 108 -0.32 -2.23 24.34
CA HIS A 108 1.03 -2.66 24.75
C HIS A 108 1.94 -3.02 23.58
N LEU A 109 1.47 -2.87 22.34
CA LEU A 109 2.22 -3.19 21.14
C LEU A 109 2.98 -1.97 20.60
N SER A 110 4.14 -2.20 19.97
CA SER A 110 4.81 -1.17 19.16
C SER A 110 3.97 -0.80 17.91
N GLY A 111 4.19 0.38 17.32
CA GLY A 111 3.46 0.82 16.13
C GLY A 111 3.50 -0.20 14.97
N GLY A 112 4.65 -0.81 14.71
CA GLY A 112 4.78 -1.86 13.70
C GLY A 112 4.07 -3.17 14.07
N GLN A 113 3.98 -3.51 15.36
CA GLN A 113 3.18 -4.64 15.82
C GLN A 113 1.70 -4.36 15.66
N LYS A 114 1.23 -3.17 16.05
CA LYS A 114 -0.16 -2.73 15.85
C LYS A 114 -0.57 -2.79 14.37
N LYS A 115 0.27 -2.28 13.46
CA LYS A 115 0.00 -2.37 12.01
C LYS A 115 -0.13 -3.81 11.52
N ARG A 116 0.72 -4.72 12.01
CA ARG A 116 0.61 -6.15 11.66
C ARG A 116 -0.66 -6.79 12.20
N VAL A 117 -1.10 -6.43 13.40
CA VAL A 117 -2.39 -6.90 13.94
C VAL A 117 -3.56 -6.35 13.12
N ALA A 118 -3.55 -5.06 12.76
CA ALA A 118 -4.57 -4.48 11.88
C ALA A 118 -4.64 -5.19 10.53
N ILE A 119 -3.48 -5.51 9.92
CA ILE A 119 -3.43 -6.33 8.70
C ILE A 119 -4.00 -7.74 8.95
N ALA A 120 -3.69 -8.38 10.08
CA ALA A 120 -4.22 -9.69 10.42
C ALA A 120 -5.75 -9.69 10.54
N GLY A 121 -6.34 -8.66 11.16
CA GLY A 121 -7.79 -8.49 11.28
C GLY A 121 -8.48 -8.39 9.91
N ILE A 122 -7.86 -7.71 8.95
CA ILE A 122 -8.34 -7.65 7.57
C ILE A 122 -8.17 -9.00 6.86
N LEU A 123 -6.98 -9.63 6.98
CA LEU A 123 -6.72 -10.96 6.40
C LEU A 123 -7.69 -12.03 6.88
N ALA A 124 -8.15 -11.92 8.13
CA ALA A 124 -9.08 -12.88 8.73
C ALA A 124 -10.46 -12.89 8.02
N MET A 125 -10.82 -11.82 7.34
CA MET A 125 -12.04 -11.76 6.51
C MET A 125 -11.84 -12.35 5.11
N ASN A 126 -10.61 -12.74 4.75
CA ASN A 126 -10.22 -13.28 3.44
C ASN A 126 -10.65 -12.39 2.26
N PRO A 127 -10.22 -11.11 2.20
CA PRO A 127 -10.61 -10.19 1.15
C PRO A 127 -9.89 -10.49 -0.17
N ASP A 128 -10.52 -10.09 -1.30
CA ASP A 128 -9.90 -10.14 -2.64
C ASP A 128 -8.93 -8.96 -2.84
N LEU A 129 -9.24 -7.83 -2.21
CA LEU A 129 -8.47 -6.58 -2.27
C LEU A 129 -8.19 -6.06 -0.86
N MET A 130 -6.92 -5.74 -0.60
CA MET A 130 -6.52 -4.99 0.59
C MET A 130 -5.99 -3.62 0.20
N VAL A 131 -6.57 -2.59 0.79
CA VAL A 131 -6.20 -1.19 0.62
C VAL A 131 -5.51 -0.71 1.90
N LEU A 132 -4.31 -0.13 1.79
CA LEU A 132 -3.57 0.33 2.96
C LEU A 132 -3.19 1.80 2.80
N ASP A 133 -3.59 2.61 3.77
CA ASP A 133 -3.26 4.02 3.77
C ASP A 133 -1.94 4.24 4.52
N GLU A 134 -0.90 4.67 3.79
CA GLU A 134 0.45 4.96 4.31
C GLU A 134 1.00 3.83 5.25
N PRO A 135 1.09 2.57 4.78
CA PRO A 135 1.36 1.42 5.67
C PRO A 135 2.72 1.48 6.37
N THR A 136 3.66 2.24 5.87
CA THR A 136 5.02 2.39 6.43
C THR A 136 5.19 3.63 7.29
N SER A 137 4.20 4.51 7.34
CA SER A 137 4.27 5.76 8.11
C SER A 137 4.48 5.52 9.60
N GLY A 138 5.40 6.27 10.21
CA GLY A 138 5.71 6.19 11.64
C GLY A 138 6.51 4.94 12.05
N LEU A 139 7.02 4.15 11.10
CA LEU A 139 7.85 2.99 11.38
C LEU A 139 9.34 3.29 11.18
N ASP A 140 10.17 2.57 11.92
CA ASP A 140 11.60 2.51 11.64
C ASP A 140 11.86 1.77 10.30
N PRO A 141 13.04 1.90 9.68
CA PRO A 141 13.33 1.27 8.39
C PRO A 141 13.13 -0.25 8.38
N LYS A 142 13.46 -0.92 9.49
CA LYS A 142 13.30 -2.37 9.62
C LYS A 142 11.82 -2.77 9.71
N GLY A 143 11.01 -2.00 10.43
CA GLY A 143 9.56 -2.18 10.53
C GLY A 143 8.89 -1.95 9.18
N ALA A 144 9.24 -0.87 8.49
CA ALA A 144 8.74 -0.55 7.16
C ALA A 144 9.05 -1.67 6.15
N SER A 145 10.31 -2.14 6.11
CA SER A 145 10.71 -3.27 5.23
C SER A 145 9.91 -4.54 5.52
N LYS A 146 9.65 -4.86 6.79
CA LYS A 146 8.85 -6.05 7.15
C LYS A 146 7.40 -5.94 6.69
N ILE A 147 6.79 -4.76 6.79
CA ILE A 147 5.42 -4.54 6.31
C ILE A 147 5.39 -4.66 4.78
N LEU A 148 6.31 -4.01 4.07
CA LEU A 148 6.35 -4.08 2.61
C LEU A 148 6.59 -5.51 2.10
N GLN A 149 7.50 -6.26 2.75
CA GLN A 149 7.72 -7.66 2.39
C GLN A 149 6.47 -8.50 2.62
N LEU A 150 5.78 -8.33 3.76
CA LEU A 150 4.51 -9.01 4.02
C LEU A 150 3.47 -8.71 2.93
N LEU A 151 3.32 -7.44 2.53
CA LEU A 151 2.38 -7.06 1.47
C LEU A 151 2.79 -7.63 0.10
N TYR A 152 4.07 -7.65 -0.20
CA TYR A 152 4.61 -8.25 -1.41
C TYR A 152 4.33 -9.76 -1.46
N ASP A 153 4.56 -10.47 -0.36
CA ASP A 153 4.29 -11.91 -0.25
C ASP A 153 2.79 -12.21 -0.43
N LEU A 154 1.91 -11.42 0.20
CA LEU A 154 0.46 -11.53 0.03
C LEU A 154 0.02 -11.28 -1.42
N ASN A 155 0.65 -10.30 -2.09
CA ASN A 155 0.35 -10.03 -3.50
C ASN A 155 0.80 -11.19 -4.42
N ASN A 156 1.95 -11.79 -4.15
CA ASN A 156 2.43 -12.97 -4.89
C ASN A 156 1.56 -14.20 -4.67
N GLU A 157 0.87 -14.30 -3.55
CA GLU A 157 -0.13 -15.32 -3.26
C GLU A 157 -1.49 -15.07 -3.96
N GLY A 158 -1.62 -13.97 -4.72
CA GLY A 158 -2.78 -13.66 -5.54
C GLY A 158 -3.69 -12.55 -4.98
N MET A 159 -3.44 -12.03 -3.78
CA MET A 159 -4.21 -10.92 -3.23
C MET A 159 -3.91 -9.62 -3.99
N THR A 160 -4.95 -8.88 -4.36
CA THR A 160 -4.75 -7.52 -4.87
C THR A 160 -4.42 -6.56 -3.73
N ILE A 161 -3.32 -5.80 -3.88
CA ILE A 161 -2.87 -4.83 -2.88
C ILE A 161 -2.83 -3.44 -3.51
N ILE A 162 -3.47 -2.47 -2.84
CA ILE A 162 -3.35 -1.04 -3.16
C ILE A 162 -2.78 -0.32 -1.94
N ILE A 163 -1.69 0.42 -2.12
CA ILE A 163 -1.13 1.24 -1.06
C ILE A 163 -1.16 2.73 -1.43
N SER A 164 -1.45 3.60 -0.49
CA SER A 164 -1.08 5.00 -0.62
C SER A 164 0.33 5.20 -0.07
N THR A 165 1.09 6.06 -0.69
CA THR A 165 2.39 6.48 -0.17
C THR A 165 2.79 7.85 -0.70
N HIS A 166 3.65 8.54 0.02
CA HIS A 166 4.40 9.70 -0.46
C HIS A 166 5.89 9.36 -0.69
N ASP A 167 6.31 8.14 -0.36
CA ASP A 167 7.68 7.68 -0.60
C ASP A 167 7.81 7.08 -2.01
N VAL A 168 8.32 7.91 -2.92
CA VAL A 168 8.50 7.57 -4.33
C VAL A 168 9.57 6.50 -4.57
N ASP A 169 10.52 6.32 -3.64
CA ASP A 169 11.60 5.33 -3.77
C ASP A 169 11.10 3.89 -3.60
N LEU A 170 9.97 3.70 -2.88
CA LEU A 170 9.37 2.37 -2.68
C LEU A 170 8.60 1.89 -3.91
N VAL A 171 8.08 2.83 -4.70
CA VAL A 171 7.16 2.52 -5.80
C VAL A 171 7.77 1.66 -6.89
N PRO A 172 8.97 1.96 -7.43
CA PRO A 172 9.59 1.13 -8.47
C PRO A 172 9.95 -0.28 -7.99
N VAL A 173 10.10 -0.47 -6.67
CA VAL A 173 10.52 -1.76 -6.08
C VAL A 173 9.33 -2.69 -5.89
N TYR A 174 8.17 -2.14 -5.49
CA TYR A 174 7.04 -2.96 -5.04
C TYR A 174 5.80 -2.87 -5.92
N SER A 175 5.71 -1.91 -6.85
CA SER A 175 4.47 -1.66 -7.59
C SER A 175 4.59 -1.97 -9.07
N ASN A 176 3.55 -2.61 -9.60
CA ASN A 176 3.40 -2.86 -11.04
C ASN A 176 2.64 -1.71 -11.73
N LYS A 177 1.81 -0.98 -10.99
CA LYS A 177 1.00 0.12 -11.49
C LYS A 177 0.97 1.27 -10.48
N VAL A 178 1.00 2.48 -10.99
CA VAL A 178 1.03 3.71 -10.20
C VAL A 178 -0.07 4.64 -10.67
N PHE A 179 -0.73 5.30 -9.74
CA PHE A 179 -1.64 6.41 -9.98
C PHE A 179 -1.11 7.64 -9.25
N ILE A 180 -1.07 8.79 -9.91
CA ILE A 180 -0.76 10.08 -9.29
C ILE A 180 -2.06 10.83 -9.08
N ILE A 181 -2.34 11.17 -7.81
CA ILE A 181 -3.48 12.01 -7.43
C ILE A 181 -3.00 13.36 -6.92
N SER A 182 -3.65 14.42 -7.38
CA SER A 182 -3.44 15.79 -6.89
C SER A 182 -4.77 16.54 -6.86
N ASN A 183 -5.07 17.16 -5.71
CA ASN A 183 -6.31 17.92 -5.51
C ASN A 183 -7.58 17.14 -5.90
N GLY A 184 -7.65 15.86 -5.56
CA GLY A 184 -8.79 14.97 -5.84
C GLY A 184 -8.90 14.48 -7.30
N VAL A 185 -7.91 14.77 -8.15
CA VAL A 185 -7.91 14.36 -9.57
C VAL A 185 -6.75 13.42 -9.85
N ILE A 186 -7.02 12.33 -10.57
CA ILE A 186 -5.97 11.45 -11.09
C ILE A 186 -5.32 12.14 -12.29
N LEU A 187 -4.04 12.47 -12.16
CA LEU A 187 -3.28 13.19 -13.20
C LEU A 187 -2.66 12.22 -14.21
N LYS A 188 -2.18 11.07 -13.76
CA LYS A 188 -1.52 10.05 -14.60
C LYS A 188 -1.63 8.68 -13.97
N SER A 189 -1.64 7.65 -14.79
CA SER A 189 -1.48 6.27 -14.36
C SER A 189 -0.64 5.50 -15.37
N GLY A 190 0.09 4.50 -14.91
CA GLY A 190 0.94 3.65 -15.74
C GLY A 190 1.84 2.76 -14.90
N THR A 191 2.82 2.14 -15.51
CA THR A 191 3.94 1.50 -14.82
C THR A 191 4.79 2.57 -14.10
N PRO A 192 5.61 2.20 -13.10
CA PRO A 192 6.52 3.17 -12.47
C PRO A 192 7.37 3.92 -13.51
N LYS A 193 7.87 3.23 -14.54
CA LYS A 193 8.67 3.83 -15.60
C LYS A 193 7.90 4.92 -16.33
N GLU A 194 6.73 4.59 -16.90
CA GLU A 194 5.88 5.52 -17.65
C GLU A 194 5.47 6.74 -16.82
N VAL A 195 5.30 6.56 -15.52
CA VAL A 195 4.88 7.65 -14.62
C VAL A 195 6.04 8.57 -14.30
N PHE A 196 7.23 8.03 -13.97
CA PHE A 196 8.39 8.85 -13.57
C PHE A 196 9.19 9.43 -14.74
N GLU A 197 8.96 8.98 -16.00
CA GLU A 197 9.46 9.66 -17.19
C GLU A 197 8.92 11.09 -17.35
N ASP A 198 7.72 11.37 -16.84
CA ASP A 198 7.11 12.71 -16.91
C ASP A 198 7.52 13.55 -15.70
N VAL A 199 8.75 14.01 -15.73
CA VAL A 199 9.38 14.79 -14.66
C VAL A 199 8.56 16.05 -14.32
N ASP A 200 8.02 16.73 -15.32
CA ASP A 200 7.26 17.97 -15.13
C ASP A 200 5.94 17.71 -14.43
N LEU A 201 5.27 16.61 -14.75
CA LEU A 201 4.04 16.20 -14.06
C LEU A 201 4.32 15.82 -12.60
N ILE A 202 5.41 15.07 -12.35
CA ILE A 202 5.84 14.73 -10.98
C ILE A 202 6.03 15.99 -10.14
N ARG A 203 6.72 17.00 -10.67
CA ARG A 203 6.93 18.28 -10.00
C ARG A 203 5.62 19.08 -9.82
N LYS A 204 4.75 19.11 -10.83
CA LYS A 204 3.41 19.74 -10.72
C LYS A 204 2.54 19.06 -9.65
N ALA A 205 2.69 17.76 -9.45
CA ALA A 205 2.02 17.03 -8.37
C ALA A 205 2.64 17.27 -6.98
N ASN A 206 3.68 18.13 -6.87
CA ASN A 206 4.50 18.34 -5.67
C ASN A 206 5.11 17.03 -5.12
N LEU A 207 5.51 16.16 -6.03
CA LEU A 207 6.27 14.95 -5.75
C LEU A 207 7.73 15.16 -6.21
N ARG A 208 8.62 14.34 -5.67
CA ARG A 208 10.01 14.24 -6.14
C ARG A 208 10.17 13.02 -7.06
N LEU A 209 11.23 13.01 -7.86
CA LEU A 209 11.67 11.79 -8.51
C LEU A 209 12.23 10.78 -7.48
N PRO A 210 12.23 9.47 -7.78
CA PRO A 210 13.07 8.53 -7.07
C PRO A 210 14.52 9.00 -7.02
N ARG A 211 15.22 8.72 -5.93
CA ARG A 211 16.59 9.28 -5.71
C ARG A 211 17.54 8.95 -6.84
N MET A 212 17.47 7.75 -7.40
CA MET A 212 18.36 7.35 -8.49
C MET A 212 18.02 8.08 -9.78
N ALA A 213 16.74 8.28 -10.08
CA ALA A 213 16.30 9.07 -11.22
C ALA A 213 16.71 10.55 -11.07
N HIS A 214 16.59 11.12 -9.87
CA HIS A 214 17.03 12.49 -9.61
C HIS A 214 18.55 12.66 -9.74
N LEU A 215 19.35 11.69 -9.26
CA LEU A 215 20.79 11.67 -9.47
C LEU A 215 21.13 11.63 -10.97
N ALA A 216 20.49 10.76 -11.73
CA ALA A 216 20.71 10.65 -13.17
C ALA A 216 20.32 11.92 -13.91
N GLU A 217 19.23 12.58 -13.51
CA GLU A 217 18.83 13.89 -14.04
C GLU A 217 19.90 14.96 -13.82
N ILE A 218 20.51 15.00 -12.61
CA ILE A 218 21.60 15.95 -12.30
C ILE A 218 22.82 15.66 -13.18
N LEU A 219 23.24 14.40 -13.25
CA LEU A 219 24.40 13.99 -14.08
C LEU A 219 24.18 14.29 -15.57
N GLU A 220 22.97 14.18 -16.07
CA GLU A 220 22.64 14.53 -17.45
C GLU A 220 22.72 16.06 -17.69
N LYS A 221 22.22 16.86 -16.76
CA LYS A 221 22.17 18.32 -16.90
C LYS A 221 23.49 19.04 -16.63
N GLU A 222 24.25 18.56 -15.63
CA GLU A 222 25.43 19.27 -15.14
C GLU A 222 26.72 18.63 -15.64
N ASP A 223 26.75 17.30 -15.81
CA ASP A 223 27.97 16.57 -16.17
C ASP A 223 27.94 16.01 -17.61
N SER A 224 26.90 16.30 -18.37
CA SER A 224 26.72 15.85 -19.77
C SER A 224 26.74 14.32 -19.94
N ILE A 225 26.39 13.56 -18.91
CA ILE A 225 26.22 12.12 -18.99
C ILE A 225 24.84 11.83 -19.57
N ASN A 226 24.77 11.32 -20.77
CA ASN A 226 23.50 11.15 -21.48
C ASN A 226 22.76 9.86 -21.07
N PHE A 227 21.63 10.03 -20.40
CA PHE A 227 20.69 8.96 -20.06
C PHE A 227 19.54 8.85 -21.08
N ASN A 228 19.48 9.74 -22.09
CA ASN A 228 18.36 9.85 -23.05
C ASN A 228 16.99 9.97 -22.34
N SER A 229 16.95 10.66 -21.21
CA SER A 229 15.78 10.78 -20.32
C SER A 229 15.24 9.44 -19.79
N ASP A 230 15.99 8.36 -19.97
CA ASP A 230 15.67 7.01 -19.46
C ASP A 230 16.36 6.78 -18.10
N TYR A 231 15.89 7.50 -17.10
CA TYR A 231 16.50 7.49 -15.77
C TYR A 231 16.24 6.17 -15.03
N PRO A 232 17.27 5.61 -14.34
CA PRO A 232 17.10 4.46 -13.48
C PRO A 232 16.23 4.84 -12.27
N LEU A 233 15.30 3.99 -11.91
CA LEU A 233 14.39 4.24 -10.80
C LEU A 233 14.87 3.59 -9.49
N THR A 234 15.67 2.52 -9.59
CA THR A 234 16.16 1.74 -8.47
C THR A 234 17.69 1.76 -8.38
N ILE A 235 18.23 1.40 -7.20
CA ILE A 235 19.69 1.26 -7.01
C ILE A 235 20.26 0.19 -7.96
N SER A 236 19.54 -0.90 -8.20
CA SER A 236 20.00 -1.97 -9.10
C SER A 236 20.12 -1.48 -10.53
N GLU A 237 19.09 -0.79 -11.04
CA GLU A 237 19.12 -0.19 -12.39
C GLU A 237 20.26 0.85 -12.51
N ALA A 238 20.39 1.72 -11.50
CA ALA A 238 21.45 2.74 -11.47
C ALA A 238 22.85 2.10 -11.51
N ARG A 239 23.08 1.03 -10.72
CA ARG A 239 24.32 0.30 -10.72
C ARG A 239 24.67 -0.28 -12.10
N GLU A 240 23.68 -0.89 -12.77
CA GLU A 240 23.87 -1.45 -14.11
C GLU A 240 24.25 -0.34 -15.11
N ARG A 241 23.51 0.75 -15.14
CA ARG A 241 23.79 1.91 -16.01
C ARG A 241 25.17 2.52 -15.77
N PHE A 242 25.55 2.74 -14.50
CA PHE A 242 26.88 3.28 -14.20
C PHE A 242 28.01 2.34 -14.59
N LEU A 243 27.84 1.03 -14.44
CA LEU A 243 28.83 0.08 -14.92
C LEU A 243 29.00 0.12 -16.44
N GLU A 244 27.90 0.27 -17.20
CA GLU A 244 27.94 0.44 -18.66
C GLU A 244 28.75 1.69 -19.07
N PHE A 245 28.54 2.83 -18.41
CA PHE A 245 29.32 4.04 -18.67
C PHE A 245 30.81 3.85 -18.38
N LEU A 246 31.15 3.30 -17.21
CA LEU A 246 32.54 3.07 -16.84
C LEU A 246 33.29 2.09 -17.75
N LEU A 247 32.59 1.11 -18.34
CA LEU A 247 33.17 0.14 -19.28
C LEU A 247 33.32 0.72 -20.69
N ASN A 248 32.46 1.64 -21.09
CA ASN A 248 32.53 2.30 -22.40
C ASN A 248 33.61 3.39 -22.45
N GLU A 249 33.92 4.08 -21.35
CA GLU A 249 35.04 5.04 -21.29
C GLU A 249 36.42 4.38 -21.31
N LYS A 250 36.51 3.05 -21.13
CA LYS A 250 37.79 2.32 -21.16
C LYS A 250 38.13 1.76 -22.55
N LYS A 251 37.29 2.03 -23.54
CA LYS A 251 37.52 1.67 -24.95
C LYS A 251 37.88 2.90 -25.76
#